data_1ff244c9dc67b1e4350f07df48285726
#
_entry.id   1ff244c9dc67b1e4350f07df48285726
#
_cell.length_a   1.000
_cell.length_b   1.000
_cell.length_c   1.000
_cell.angle_alpha   90.00
_cell.angle_beta   90.00
_cell.angle_gamma   90.00
#
_symmetry.space_group_name_H-M   'P 1'
#
loop_
_entity.id
_entity.type
_entity.pdbx_description
1 polymer ?
#
loop_
_entity_poly.entity_id
_entity_poly.type
_entity_poly.pdbx_seq_one_letter_code
_entity_poly.pdbx_strand_id
1 'polypeptide(L)'
;MNKNDIITLKIEDMGIDGEGIGKIDGMTFFVKDAVIGDEIEARITKLKKNYGYARVEQILKSSEFRTEPKCELHRRCGGCQIQAMDYAKQLEFKENKVKNNLIRLGGFHADFVDSVTEPIVGMENPYRYRNKAQFPIGKDKDGNIIAGFYASRTHSIIPVKDCMLGVAENREILEAILSYMRECHIEPYDEKTGRGLVRHALIRYGFTTKEIMVCLVVNGRKLPAQNVLVEKLQAIPGMTSISMNINQKDTNVILGDQTETIWGQPYITDYIHLRDCTNFEQTGKAISYHISPQSFYQVNPEQTEKLYSLALEYAGLTGKESVWDLYCGIGTISLFLAGKAGHVYGVEIVPQAIADAKDNAKRNGFSNTGFFIGKAEEVLPEFYAEHKNEKTDMLHPDVIVVDPPRKGCDEKCLETMLLMKPERIVYVSCDSATLARDLKVLAEGGYEVKRVRAVDQFAHTTHVETVVALHRTDM
;
A
#
# COMPACT_ATOMS: atom_id res chain seq x y z
N MET A 1 32.89 -7.36 22.59
CA MET A 1 31.58 -7.95 22.28
C MET A 1 31.71 -8.86 21.05
N ASN A 2 31.11 -10.05 21.10
CA ASN A 2 31.15 -11.06 20.03
C ASN A 2 29.74 -11.48 19.64
N LYS A 3 29.61 -12.15 18.49
CA LYS A 3 28.36 -12.79 18.11
C LYS A 3 27.97 -13.81 19.17
N ASN A 4 26.69 -13.87 19.54
CA ASN A 4 26.04 -14.67 20.58
C ASN A 4 26.23 -14.19 22.03
N ASP A 5 27.04 -13.14 22.29
CA ASP A 5 27.05 -12.52 23.60
C ASP A 5 25.67 -11.97 23.96
N ILE A 6 25.33 -12.01 25.26
CA ILE A 6 24.14 -11.35 25.80
C ILE A 6 24.54 -9.97 26.31
N ILE A 7 23.76 -8.99 25.94
CA ILE A 7 23.95 -7.59 26.34
C ILE A 7 22.67 -7.05 26.98
N THR A 8 22.82 -6.20 27.99
CA THR A 8 21.69 -5.49 28.59
C THR A 8 21.68 -4.07 28.04
N LEU A 9 20.53 -3.63 27.51
CA LEU A 9 20.37 -2.27 26.99
C LEU A 9 18.95 -1.76 27.15
N LYS A 10 18.84 -0.45 27.19
CA LYS A 10 17.57 0.28 27.11
C LYS A 10 17.29 0.65 25.66
N ILE A 11 16.07 0.52 25.22
CA ILE A 11 15.64 0.95 23.90
C ILE A 11 15.24 2.43 23.96
N GLU A 12 16.01 3.25 23.25
CA GLU A 12 15.89 4.72 23.27
C GLU A 12 15.14 5.28 22.06
N ASP A 13 15.13 4.51 20.93
CA ASP A 13 14.53 4.95 19.66
C ASP A 13 14.09 3.73 18.85
N MET A 14 13.47 3.98 17.69
CA MET A 14 13.01 2.95 16.74
C MET A 14 13.63 3.18 15.36
N GLY A 15 14.08 2.08 14.76
CA GLY A 15 14.59 2.06 13.40
C GLY A 15 13.48 2.11 12.34
N ILE A 16 13.85 2.39 11.10
CA ILE A 16 12.94 2.51 9.97
C ILE A 16 12.19 1.22 9.65
N ASP A 17 12.77 0.06 9.99
CA ASP A 17 12.18 -1.27 9.81
C ASP A 17 11.48 -1.78 11.08
N GLY A 18 11.33 -0.93 12.12
CA GLY A 18 10.64 -1.25 13.37
C GLY A 18 11.49 -1.96 14.40
N GLU A 19 12.82 -2.02 14.24
CA GLU A 19 13.72 -2.48 15.28
C GLU A 19 13.86 -1.42 16.37
N GLY A 20 13.89 -1.85 17.65
CA GLY A 20 14.31 -0.97 18.73
C GLY A 20 15.78 -0.61 18.58
N ILE A 21 16.13 0.63 18.89
CA ILE A 21 17.51 1.13 18.89
C ILE A 21 17.94 1.38 20.33
N GLY A 22 19.05 0.74 20.73
CA GLY A 22 19.72 1.00 22.00
C GLY A 22 21.23 1.15 21.80
N LYS A 23 21.91 1.72 22.79
CA LYS A 23 23.36 1.93 22.75
C LYS A 23 24.03 1.30 23.95
N ILE A 24 25.20 0.73 23.73
CA ILE A 24 26.10 0.23 24.78
C ILE A 24 27.55 0.49 24.37
N ASP A 25 28.34 1.08 25.25
CA ASP A 25 29.76 1.43 25.02
C ASP A 25 29.99 2.22 23.71
N GLY A 26 29.04 3.10 23.34
CA GLY A 26 29.10 3.91 22.11
C GLY A 26 28.71 3.18 20.84
N MET A 27 28.40 1.88 20.91
CA MET A 27 27.93 1.08 19.77
C MET A 27 26.39 1.02 19.74
N THR A 28 25.82 1.29 18.56
CA THR A 28 24.37 1.22 18.32
C THR A 28 23.95 -0.21 18.00
N PHE A 29 22.88 -0.68 18.63
CA PHE A 29 22.26 -1.98 18.35
C PHE A 29 20.83 -1.81 17.83
N PHE A 30 20.52 -2.51 16.73
CA PHE A 30 19.19 -2.69 16.20
C PHE A 30 18.62 -4.00 16.72
N VAL A 31 17.57 -3.93 17.51
CA VAL A 31 17.02 -5.07 18.25
C VAL A 31 15.63 -5.39 17.76
N LYS A 32 15.48 -6.54 17.11
CA LYS A 32 14.18 -7.00 16.63
C LYS A 32 13.26 -7.33 17.82
N ASP A 33 11.96 -7.02 17.66
CA ASP A 33 10.88 -7.26 18.64
C ASP A 33 11.00 -6.45 19.95
N ALA A 34 11.85 -5.42 19.98
CA ALA A 34 11.97 -4.47 21.09
C ALA A 34 11.13 -3.21 20.80
N VAL A 35 10.56 -2.64 21.85
CA VAL A 35 9.75 -1.41 21.81
C VAL A 35 10.49 -0.29 22.54
N ILE A 36 10.37 0.94 22.05
CA ILE A 36 10.96 2.11 22.71
C ILE A 36 10.58 2.16 24.19
N GLY A 37 11.56 2.36 25.06
CA GLY A 37 11.40 2.38 26.53
C GLY A 37 11.60 1.02 27.21
N ASP A 38 11.70 -0.11 26.47
CA ASP A 38 12.06 -1.40 27.07
C ASP A 38 13.47 -1.40 27.65
N GLU A 39 13.66 -2.09 28.77
CA GLU A 39 14.97 -2.54 29.25
C GLU A 39 15.05 -4.05 29.03
N ILE A 40 16.05 -4.52 28.28
CA ILE A 40 16.10 -5.88 27.77
C ILE A 40 17.47 -6.54 27.92
N GLU A 41 17.47 -7.87 28.03
CA GLU A 41 18.60 -8.69 27.62
C GLU A 41 18.42 -9.08 26.16
N ALA A 42 19.43 -8.86 25.34
CA ALA A 42 19.42 -9.17 23.93
C ALA A 42 20.66 -9.95 23.51
N ARG A 43 20.47 -10.95 22.65
CA ARG A 43 21.55 -11.74 22.07
C ARG A 43 22.04 -11.11 20.78
N ILE A 44 23.34 -10.85 20.69
CA ILE A 44 23.96 -10.33 19.47
C ILE A 44 23.86 -11.38 18.35
N THR A 45 23.21 -11.02 17.25
CA THR A 45 23.07 -11.87 16.07
C THR A 45 24.13 -11.57 15.01
N LYS A 46 24.54 -10.28 14.90
CA LYS A 46 25.55 -9.83 13.94
C LYS A 46 26.23 -8.57 14.44
N LEU A 47 27.55 -8.48 14.29
CA LEU A 47 28.34 -7.30 14.56
C LEU A 47 28.91 -6.72 13.27
N LYS A 48 28.95 -5.40 13.20
CA LYS A 48 29.62 -4.56 12.22
C LYS A 48 30.60 -3.64 12.96
N LYS A 49 31.40 -2.87 12.20
CA LYS A 49 32.42 -1.99 12.78
C LYS A 49 31.83 -0.97 13.78
N ASN A 50 30.70 -0.35 13.45
CA ASN A 50 30.10 0.76 14.18
C ASN A 50 28.70 0.46 14.75
N TYR A 51 28.11 -0.70 14.47
CA TYR A 51 26.79 -1.08 14.96
C TYR A 51 26.60 -2.59 14.99
N GLY A 52 25.59 -3.05 15.68
CA GLY A 52 25.21 -4.46 15.76
C GLY A 52 23.73 -4.71 15.57
N TYR A 53 23.39 -5.97 15.34
CA TYR A 53 22.03 -6.48 15.37
C TYR A 53 21.90 -7.46 16.54
N ALA A 54 20.79 -7.36 17.24
CA ALA A 54 20.48 -8.28 18.32
C ALA A 54 18.99 -8.68 18.27
N ARG A 55 18.62 -9.68 19.05
CA ARG A 55 17.23 -10.09 19.28
C ARG A 55 16.96 -10.14 20.77
N VAL A 56 15.74 -9.83 21.15
CA VAL A 56 15.30 -9.91 22.54
C VAL A 56 15.39 -11.38 23.01
N GLU A 57 16.09 -11.62 24.13
CA GLU A 57 16.07 -12.88 24.88
C GLU A 57 15.09 -12.75 26.06
N GLN A 58 15.18 -11.64 26.81
CA GLN A 58 14.30 -11.37 27.94
C GLN A 58 13.98 -9.86 28.03
N ILE A 59 12.74 -9.53 28.39
CA ILE A 59 12.36 -8.19 28.78
C ILE A 59 12.52 -8.10 30.30
N LEU A 60 13.45 -7.24 30.74
CA LEU A 60 13.73 -7.01 32.17
C LEU A 60 12.73 -6.04 32.76
N LYS A 61 12.41 -4.98 31.98
CA LYS A 61 11.39 -4.01 32.32
C LYS A 61 10.63 -3.62 31.05
N SER A 62 9.34 -3.88 31.06
CA SER A 62 8.46 -3.55 29.95
C SER A 62 8.26 -2.05 29.86
N SER A 63 8.32 -1.52 28.62
CA SER A 63 7.90 -0.16 28.32
C SER A 63 6.43 0.05 28.61
N GLU A 64 6.04 1.26 29.00
CA GLU A 64 4.65 1.69 29.08
C GLU A 64 3.93 1.65 27.72
N PHE A 65 4.69 1.72 26.61
CA PHE A 65 4.16 1.64 25.23
C PHE A 65 4.09 0.22 24.70
N ARG A 66 4.48 -0.79 25.47
CA ARG A 66 4.42 -2.18 25.04
C ARG A 66 3.02 -2.74 25.29
N THR A 67 2.48 -3.39 24.25
CA THR A 67 1.21 -4.13 24.33
C THR A 67 1.37 -5.57 23.88
N GLU A 68 0.46 -6.45 24.31
CA GLU A 68 0.45 -7.82 23.83
C GLU A 68 -0.12 -7.90 22.41
N PRO A 69 0.65 -8.37 21.42
CA PRO A 69 0.17 -8.51 20.06
C PRO A 69 -1.01 -9.49 19.97
N LYS A 70 -2.09 -9.10 19.28
CA LYS A 70 -3.24 -9.99 19.04
C LYS A 70 -2.89 -11.19 18.13
N CYS A 71 -1.82 -11.08 17.34
CA CYS A 71 -1.38 -12.11 16.41
C CYS A 71 -0.30 -12.98 17.04
N GLU A 72 -0.58 -14.26 17.29
CA GLU A 72 0.38 -15.22 17.81
C GLU A 72 1.62 -15.41 16.92
N LEU A 73 1.51 -15.07 15.64
CA LEU A 73 2.57 -15.22 14.65
C LEU A 73 3.41 -13.95 14.45
N HIS A 74 3.17 -12.86 15.18
CA HIS A 74 3.79 -11.53 14.94
C HIS A 74 5.33 -11.58 14.91
N ARG A 75 5.98 -12.42 15.71
CA ARG A 75 7.45 -12.58 15.70
C ARG A 75 7.98 -13.40 14.54
N ARG A 76 7.17 -14.25 13.94
CA ARG A 76 7.55 -15.19 12.89
C ARG A 76 7.17 -14.70 11.51
N CYS A 77 5.97 -14.14 11.38
CA CYS A 77 5.44 -13.57 10.15
C CYS A 77 6.12 -12.24 9.83
N GLY A 78 6.44 -11.99 8.56
CA GLY A 78 7.05 -10.73 8.10
C GLY A 78 6.06 -9.59 7.86
N GLY A 79 4.76 -9.81 8.10
CA GLY A 79 3.71 -8.85 7.72
C GLY A 79 3.56 -7.64 8.67
N CYS A 80 3.87 -7.83 9.97
CA CYS A 80 3.78 -6.78 10.99
C CYS A 80 5.12 -6.61 11.68
N GLN A 81 5.59 -5.37 11.84
CA GLN A 81 6.87 -5.08 12.48
C GLN A 81 6.71 -4.49 13.89
N ILE A 82 5.64 -3.73 14.14
CA ILE A 82 5.46 -2.93 15.36
C ILE A 82 4.15 -3.25 16.13
N GLN A 83 3.59 -4.47 15.98
CA GLN A 83 2.34 -4.84 16.63
C GLN A 83 2.47 -4.92 18.17
N ALA A 84 3.68 -5.06 18.71
CA ALA A 84 3.93 -5.06 20.15
C ALA A 84 3.96 -3.65 20.77
N MET A 85 3.78 -2.59 19.97
CA MET A 85 3.69 -1.20 20.39
C MET A 85 2.22 -0.78 20.41
N ASP A 86 1.79 -0.02 21.42
CA ASP A 86 0.44 0.54 21.46
C ASP A 86 0.17 1.44 20.26
N TYR A 87 -1.10 1.56 19.87
CA TYR A 87 -1.43 2.17 18.58
C TYR A 87 -1.17 3.69 18.56
N ALA A 88 -1.34 4.38 19.66
CA ALA A 88 -1.05 5.81 19.72
C ALA A 88 0.45 6.07 19.52
N LYS A 89 1.30 5.20 20.11
CA LYS A 89 2.75 5.28 19.92
C LYS A 89 3.19 4.88 18.51
N GLN A 90 2.48 3.97 17.84
CA GLN A 90 2.71 3.67 16.41
C GLN A 90 2.43 4.91 15.54
N LEU A 91 1.37 5.67 15.81
CA LEU A 91 1.05 6.90 15.09
C LEU A 91 2.12 7.98 15.30
N GLU A 92 2.53 8.21 16.53
CA GLU A 92 3.64 9.13 16.86
C GLU A 92 4.94 8.75 16.14
N PHE A 93 5.31 7.46 16.16
CA PHE A 93 6.48 6.96 15.44
C PHE A 93 6.39 7.26 13.93
N LYS A 94 5.23 7.05 13.31
CA LYS A 94 5.03 7.28 11.88
C LYS A 94 5.05 8.76 11.52
N GLU A 95 4.43 9.62 12.32
CA GLU A 95 4.47 11.06 12.12
C GLU A 95 5.91 11.58 12.24
N ASN A 96 6.62 11.17 13.29
CA ASN A 96 8.02 11.52 13.50
C ASN A 96 8.94 11.01 12.39
N LYS A 97 8.66 9.83 11.81
CA LYS A 97 9.38 9.31 10.65
C LYS A 97 9.24 10.24 9.44
N VAL A 98 8.04 10.74 9.15
CA VAL A 98 7.81 11.69 8.06
C VAL A 98 8.57 12.99 8.33
N LYS A 99 8.37 13.60 9.50
CA LYS A 99 9.07 14.85 9.89
C LYS A 99 10.58 14.72 9.80
N ASN A 100 11.14 13.65 10.38
CA ASN A 100 12.58 13.40 10.37
C ASN A 100 13.14 13.24 8.95
N ASN A 101 12.40 12.60 8.03
CA ASN A 101 12.84 12.47 6.65
C ASN A 101 12.81 13.83 5.93
N LEU A 102 11.78 14.64 6.13
CA LEU A 102 11.72 16.00 5.58
C LEU A 102 12.89 16.87 6.06
N ILE A 103 13.24 16.79 7.33
CA ILE A 103 14.36 17.54 7.90
C ILE A 103 15.71 17.01 7.37
N ARG A 104 15.95 15.69 7.49
CA ARG A 104 17.27 15.11 7.25
C ARG A 104 17.59 14.90 5.78
N LEU A 105 16.60 14.47 4.99
CA LEU A 105 16.76 14.16 3.56
C LEU A 105 16.27 15.30 2.68
N GLY A 106 15.16 15.94 3.05
CA GLY A 106 14.61 17.10 2.35
C GLY A 106 15.39 18.39 2.59
N GLY A 107 16.12 18.48 3.72
CA GLY A 107 16.87 19.68 4.10
C GLY A 107 16.00 20.82 4.61
N PHE A 108 14.75 20.57 4.96
CA PHE A 108 13.84 21.57 5.53
C PHE A 108 14.18 21.85 6.99
N HIS A 109 13.99 23.09 7.43
CA HIS A 109 14.17 23.47 8.84
C HIS A 109 13.09 22.83 9.72
N ALA A 110 13.47 22.40 10.95
CA ALA A 110 12.57 21.72 11.87
C ALA A 110 11.33 22.55 12.20
N ASP A 111 11.49 23.83 12.55
CA ASP A 111 10.38 24.75 12.88
C ASP A 111 9.41 24.90 11.69
N PHE A 112 9.93 24.91 10.46
CA PHE A 112 9.11 24.93 9.26
C PHE A 112 8.32 23.64 9.10
N VAL A 113 8.98 22.47 9.21
CA VAL A 113 8.32 21.17 9.12
C VAL A 113 7.22 21.06 10.16
N ASP A 114 7.46 21.48 11.41
CA ASP A 114 6.44 21.46 12.47
C ASP A 114 5.27 22.41 12.16
N SER A 115 5.52 23.56 11.53
CA SER A 115 4.47 24.54 11.19
C SER A 115 3.53 24.08 10.07
N VAL A 116 4.00 23.23 9.15
CA VAL A 116 3.21 22.75 8.00
C VAL A 116 2.67 21.33 8.17
N THR A 117 3.11 20.60 9.23
CA THR A 117 2.68 19.22 9.48
C THR A 117 1.43 19.18 10.33
N GLU A 118 0.38 18.60 9.79
CA GLU A 118 -0.87 18.33 10.49
C GLU A 118 -0.80 17.00 11.23
N PRO A 119 -1.62 16.81 12.31
CA PRO A 119 -1.66 15.55 13.04
C PRO A 119 -1.97 14.36 12.14
N ILE A 120 -1.28 13.25 12.36
CA ILE A 120 -1.48 12.01 11.59
C ILE A 120 -2.91 11.50 11.69
N VAL A 121 -3.43 11.00 10.58
CA VAL A 121 -4.75 10.35 10.51
C VAL A 121 -4.63 8.88 10.84
N GLY A 122 -5.11 8.48 12.01
CA GLY A 122 -5.15 7.09 12.46
C GLY A 122 -6.45 6.36 12.06
N MET A 123 -6.49 5.06 12.41
CA MET A 123 -7.67 4.20 12.28
C MET A 123 -8.42 4.14 13.64
N GLU A 124 -9.73 4.03 13.59
CA GLU A 124 -10.53 3.69 14.77
C GLU A 124 -10.28 2.23 15.18
N ASN A 125 -10.25 1.33 14.21
CA ASN A 125 -9.90 -0.07 14.42
C ASN A 125 -8.69 -0.45 13.54
N PRO A 126 -7.48 -0.62 14.12
CA PRO A 126 -6.27 -0.95 13.35
C PRO A 126 -6.18 -2.43 12.95
N TYR A 127 -7.28 -3.17 13.01
CA TYR A 127 -7.39 -4.58 12.64
C TYR A 127 -8.48 -4.78 11.59
N ARG A 128 -8.43 -5.91 10.84
CA ARG A 128 -9.44 -6.30 9.83
C ARG A 128 -9.64 -5.30 8.69
N TYR A 129 -8.67 -4.46 8.42
CA TYR A 129 -8.77 -3.39 7.45
C TYR A 129 -8.37 -3.78 6.02
N ARG A 130 -7.67 -4.92 5.84
CA ARG A 130 -7.15 -5.30 4.51
C ARG A 130 -8.21 -6.00 3.69
N ASN A 131 -8.54 -5.42 2.55
CA ASN A 131 -9.47 -5.97 1.57
C ASN A 131 -8.83 -6.94 0.56
N LYS A 132 -7.50 -7.13 0.63
CA LYS A 132 -6.74 -8.00 -0.26
C LYS A 132 -5.72 -8.80 0.53
N ALA A 133 -5.67 -10.09 0.26
CA ALA A 133 -4.64 -10.98 0.76
C ALA A 133 -4.14 -11.92 -0.36
N GLN A 134 -2.85 -12.22 -0.35
CA GLN A 134 -2.22 -13.18 -1.25
C GLN A 134 -1.49 -14.22 -0.40
N PHE A 135 -2.01 -15.44 -0.42
CA PHE A 135 -1.49 -16.52 0.39
C PHE A 135 -0.71 -17.51 -0.48
N PRO A 136 0.61 -17.65 -0.30
CA PRO A 136 1.35 -18.77 -0.86
C PRO A 136 0.80 -20.08 -0.31
N ILE A 137 0.71 -21.08 -1.18
CA ILE A 137 0.29 -22.45 -0.84
C ILE A 137 1.47 -23.38 -1.04
N GLY A 138 1.73 -24.22 -0.06
CA GLY A 138 2.87 -25.14 -0.06
C GLY A 138 2.66 -26.33 0.85
N LYS A 139 3.73 -26.99 1.22
CA LYS A 139 3.72 -28.10 2.19
C LYS A 139 4.49 -27.74 3.45
N ASP A 140 4.01 -28.23 4.58
CA ASP A 140 4.77 -28.23 5.82
C ASP A 140 5.82 -29.37 5.83
N LYS A 141 6.59 -29.46 6.93
CA LYS A 141 7.61 -30.51 7.11
C LYS A 141 7.05 -31.93 7.14
N ASP A 142 5.77 -32.09 7.46
CA ASP A 142 5.07 -33.35 7.57
C ASP A 142 4.34 -33.73 6.26
N GLY A 143 4.46 -32.88 5.22
CA GLY A 143 3.87 -33.07 3.90
C GLY A 143 2.42 -32.58 3.75
N ASN A 144 1.84 -31.98 4.78
CA ASN A 144 0.48 -31.44 4.71
C ASN A 144 0.44 -30.18 3.85
N ILE A 145 -0.62 -30.03 3.06
CA ILE A 145 -0.86 -28.80 2.28
C ILE A 145 -1.27 -27.68 3.22
N ILE A 146 -0.55 -26.57 3.15
CA ILE A 146 -0.75 -25.36 3.98
C ILE A 146 -0.86 -24.12 3.12
N ALA A 147 -1.58 -23.12 3.64
CA ALA A 147 -1.58 -21.75 3.14
C ALA A 147 -1.15 -20.79 4.27
N GLY A 148 -0.49 -19.69 3.92
CA GLY A 148 -0.07 -18.76 4.95
C GLY A 148 0.71 -17.56 4.40
N PHE A 149 1.70 -17.09 5.15
CA PHE A 149 2.62 -16.05 4.72
C PHE A 149 4.07 -16.51 4.86
N TYR A 150 4.95 -15.90 4.09
CA TYR A 150 6.38 -16.18 4.21
C TYR A 150 6.95 -15.68 5.54
N ALA A 151 7.79 -16.48 6.16
CA ALA A 151 8.63 -16.04 7.26
C ALA A 151 9.56 -14.93 6.76
N SER A 152 9.80 -13.93 7.62
CA SER A 152 10.61 -12.77 7.27
C SER A 152 11.94 -13.17 6.62
N ARG A 153 12.23 -12.60 5.45
CA ARG A 153 13.46 -12.83 4.65
C ARG A 153 13.67 -14.28 4.18
N THR A 154 12.59 -15.07 4.07
CA THR A 154 12.64 -16.44 3.56
C THR A 154 11.42 -16.75 2.69
N HIS A 155 11.44 -17.89 1.98
CA HIS A 155 10.29 -18.45 1.27
C HIS A 155 9.64 -19.61 2.06
N SER A 156 9.94 -19.76 3.35
CA SER A 156 9.28 -20.74 4.21
C SER A 156 7.89 -20.24 4.58
N ILE A 157 6.86 -21.02 4.27
CA ILE A 157 5.47 -20.67 4.56
C ILE A 157 5.18 -20.96 6.04
N ILE A 158 4.67 -19.95 6.74
CA ILE A 158 4.11 -20.06 8.08
C ILE A 158 2.60 -20.26 7.91
N PRO A 159 2.05 -21.41 8.35
CA PRO A 159 0.61 -21.62 8.27
C PRO A 159 -0.16 -20.53 9.02
N VAL A 160 -1.14 -19.93 8.35
CA VAL A 160 -1.98 -18.87 8.91
C VAL A 160 -3.43 -19.33 8.83
N LYS A 161 -4.05 -19.54 9.98
CA LYS A 161 -5.48 -19.83 10.06
C LYS A 161 -6.32 -18.57 9.98
N ASP A 162 -5.83 -17.49 10.59
CA ASP A 162 -6.49 -16.20 10.63
C ASP A 162 -5.43 -15.09 10.74
N CYS A 163 -5.50 -14.12 9.82
CA CYS A 163 -4.67 -12.92 9.87
C CYS A 163 -5.48 -11.76 10.44
N MET A 164 -5.06 -11.22 11.58
CA MET A 164 -5.77 -10.14 12.26
C MET A 164 -5.88 -8.83 11.44
N LEU A 165 -5.09 -8.68 10.36
CA LEU A 165 -5.20 -7.53 9.47
C LEU A 165 -6.20 -7.75 8.33
N GLY A 166 -6.35 -9.00 7.85
CA GLY A 166 -7.27 -9.38 6.78
C GLY A 166 -8.69 -9.59 7.30
N VAL A 167 -9.64 -9.63 6.39
CA VAL A 167 -11.04 -9.95 6.68
C VAL A 167 -11.19 -11.37 7.25
N ALA A 168 -12.20 -11.58 8.08
CA ALA A 168 -12.40 -12.87 8.76
C ALA A 168 -12.72 -14.01 7.79
N GLU A 169 -13.38 -13.69 6.70
CA GLU A 169 -13.78 -14.59 5.61
C GLU A 169 -12.59 -15.33 4.98
N ASN A 170 -11.39 -14.76 5.04
CA ASN A 170 -10.18 -15.41 4.54
C ASN A 170 -9.98 -16.81 5.11
N ARG A 171 -10.37 -17.04 6.37
CA ARG A 171 -10.22 -18.33 7.05
C ARG A 171 -11.05 -19.43 6.37
N GLU A 172 -12.33 -19.14 6.14
CA GLU A 172 -13.26 -20.08 5.51
C GLU A 172 -12.88 -20.35 4.06
N ILE A 173 -12.50 -19.29 3.32
CA ILE A 173 -12.05 -19.40 1.93
C ILE A 173 -10.79 -20.27 1.82
N LEU A 174 -9.79 -20.06 2.67
CA LEU A 174 -8.57 -20.87 2.66
C LEU A 174 -8.87 -22.32 2.98
N GLU A 175 -9.73 -22.61 3.97
CA GLU A 175 -10.11 -23.99 4.30
C GLU A 175 -10.84 -24.67 3.12
N ALA A 176 -11.73 -23.97 2.43
CA ALA A 176 -12.39 -24.48 1.23
C ALA A 176 -11.39 -24.83 0.13
N ILE A 177 -10.41 -23.96 -0.12
CA ILE A 177 -9.33 -24.18 -1.12
C ILE A 177 -8.47 -25.38 -0.73
N LEU A 178 -8.00 -25.43 0.53
CA LEU A 178 -7.16 -26.53 1.00
C LEU A 178 -7.90 -27.88 1.03
N SER A 179 -9.21 -27.86 1.36
CA SER A 179 -10.09 -29.04 1.29
C SER A 179 -10.22 -29.55 -0.15
N TYR A 180 -10.49 -28.64 -1.11
CA TYR A 180 -10.52 -28.98 -2.53
C TYR A 180 -9.20 -29.61 -3.00
N MET A 181 -8.05 -29.01 -2.64
CA MET A 181 -6.75 -29.54 -3.04
C MET A 181 -6.49 -30.95 -2.47
N ARG A 182 -6.87 -31.19 -1.21
CA ARG A 182 -6.73 -32.52 -0.58
C ARG A 182 -7.64 -33.57 -1.24
N GLU A 183 -8.90 -33.22 -1.44
CA GLU A 183 -9.92 -34.11 -2.02
C GLU A 183 -9.60 -34.49 -3.47
N CYS A 184 -9.12 -33.53 -4.26
CA CYS A 184 -8.80 -33.74 -5.67
C CYS A 184 -7.33 -34.11 -5.91
N HIS A 185 -6.55 -34.39 -4.86
CA HIS A 185 -5.12 -34.75 -4.93
C HIS A 185 -4.28 -33.75 -5.74
N ILE A 186 -4.52 -32.44 -5.53
CA ILE A 186 -3.82 -31.37 -6.23
C ILE A 186 -2.59 -30.94 -5.42
N GLU A 187 -1.40 -31.08 -6.05
CA GLU A 187 -0.15 -30.71 -5.44
C GLU A 187 0.10 -29.18 -5.48
N PRO A 188 0.52 -28.58 -4.36
CA PRO A 188 1.01 -27.21 -4.39
C PRO A 188 2.31 -27.09 -5.18
N TYR A 189 2.55 -25.93 -5.78
CA TYR A 189 3.76 -25.65 -6.52
C TYR A 189 4.98 -25.58 -5.56
N ASP A 190 6.04 -26.28 -5.91
CA ASP A 190 7.32 -26.24 -5.22
C ASP A 190 8.33 -25.44 -6.06
N GLU A 191 8.75 -24.28 -5.57
CA GLU A 191 9.70 -23.37 -6.23
C GLU A 191 11.06 -24.02 -6.50
N LYS A 192 11.48 -25.02 -5.72
CA LYS A 192 12.78 -25.69 -5.88
C LYS A 192 12.79 -26.69 -7.02
N THR A 193 11.67 -27.34 -7.24
CA THR A 193 11.57 -28.41 -8.24
C THR A 193 10.83 -27.98 -9.50
N GLY A 194 10.13 -26.84 -9.45
CA GLY A 194 9.25 -26.35 -10.52
C GLY A 194 7.99 -27.22 -10.73
N ARG A 195 7.69 -28.14 -9.79
CA ARG A 195 6.59 -29.10 -9.90
C ARG A 195 5.40 -28.68 -9.02
N GLY A 196 4.22 -29.23 -9.33
CA GLY A 196 2.99 -28.90 -8.65
C GLY A 196 2.19 -27.84 -9.39
N LEU A 197 0.95 -27.60 -8.97
CA LEU A 197 -0.02 -26.80 -9.72
C LEU A 197 -0.33 -25.47 -9.03
N VAL A 198 -0.82 -25.47 -7.79
CA VAL A 198 -1.33 -24.26 -7.14
C VAL A 198 -0.22 -23.54 -6.41
N ARG A 199 -0.01 -22.28 -6.78
CA ARG A 199 1.04 -21.40 -6.23
C ARG A 199 0.53 -20.51 -5.11
N HIS A 200 -0.55 -19.77 -5.38
CA HIS A 200 -1.11 -18.78 -4.45
C HIS A 200 -2.64 -18.76 -4.52
N ALA A 201 -3.26 -18.33 -3.44
CA ALA A 201 -4.64 -17.89 -3.41
C ALA A 201 -4.65 -16.36 -3.22
N LEU A 202 -5.18 -15.63 -4.19
CA LEU A 202 -5.51 -14.21 -4.09
C LEU A 202 -6.97 -14.10 -3.66
N ILE A 203 -7.23 -13.39 -2.57
CA ILE A 203 -8.57 -13.10 -2.07
C ILE A 203 -8.76 -11.58 -2.05
N ARG A 204 -9.90 -11.11 -2.56
CA ARG A 204 -10.34 -9.72 -2.45
C ARG A 204 -11.73 -9.66 -1.84
N TYR A 205 -11.99 -8.59 -1.12
CA TYR A 205 -13.23 -8.35 -0.40
C TYR A 205 -13.71 -6.91 -0.61
N GLY A 206 -14.92 -6.72 -1.09
CA GLY A 206 -15.57 -5.42 -1.18
C GLY A 206 -16.11 -5.01 0.19
N PHE A 207 -15.55 -3.96 0.78
CA PHE A 207 -15.95 -3.54 2.14
C PHE A 207 -17.36 -2.98 2.20
N THR A 208 -17.82 -2.32 1.14
CA THR A 208 -19.19 -1.79 1.05
C THR A 208 -20.17 -2.87 0.57
N THR A 209 -19.82 -3.59 -0.50
CA THR A 209 -20.71 -4.56 -1.15
C THR A 209 -20.74 -5.93 -0.50
N LYS A 210 -19.70 -6.28 0.26
CA LYS A 210 -19.43 -7.61 0.82
C LYS A 210 -19.17 -8.68 -0.26
N GLU A 211 -18.91 -8.25 -1.49
CA GLU A 211 -18.54 -9.15 -2.58
C GLU A 211 -17.15 -9.75 -2.36
N ILE A 212 -17.01 -11.04 -2.68
CA ILE A 212 -15.77 -11.80 -2.53
C ILE A 212 -15.28 -12.27 -3.90
N MET A 213 -13.99 -12.08 -4.14
CA MET A 213 -13.26 -12.66 -5.26
C MET A 213 -12.18 -13.59 -4.77
N VAL A 214 -12.10 -14.77 -5.38
CA VAL A 214 -11.01 -15.73 -5.20
C VAL A 214 -10.35 -15.99 -6.55
N CYS A 215 -9.03 -15.80 -6.62
CA CYS A 215 -8.23 -16.13 -7.79
C CYS A 215 -7.10 -17.09 -7.40
N LEU A 216 -7.12 -18.31 -7.94
CA LEU A 216 -6.02 -19.27 -7.75
C LEU A 216 -4.93 -19.02 -8.81
N VAL A 217 -3.71 -18.78 -8.34
CA VAL A 217 -2.54 -18.67 -9.22
C VAL A 217 -1.95 -20.06 -9.42
N VAL A 218 -1.82 -20.47 -10.68
CA VAL A 218 -1.46 -21.85 -11.02
C VAL A 218 -0.29 -21.94 -11.99
N ASN A 219 0.52 -22.99 -11.82
CA ASN A 219 1.59 -23.39 -12.74
C ASN A 219 1.03 -24.34 -13.82
N GLY A 220 -0.01 -23.92 -14.52
CA GLY A 220 -0.68 -24.76 -15.52
C GLY A 220 -1.79 -24.01 -16.20
N ARG A 221 -2.41 -24.64 -17.18
CA ARG A 221 -3.51 -24.03 -17.97
C ARG A 221 -4.91 -24.52 -17.58
N LYS A 222 -5.01 -25.45 -16.63
CA LYS A 222 -6.30 -26.02 -16.20
C LYS A 222 -6.24 -26.38 -14.73
N LEU A 223 -7.36 -26.20 -14.04
CA LEU A 223 -7.60 -26.73 -12.69
C LEU A 223 -8.39 -28.03 -12.82
N PRO A 224 -7.88 -29.17 -12.29
CA PRO A 224 -8.63 -30.41 -12.20
C PRO A 224 -9.88 -30.24 -11.33
N ALA A 225 -10.99 -30.88 -11.69
CA ALA A 225 -12.23 -30.89 -10.91
C ALA A 225 -12.65 -29.49 -10.40
N GLN A 226 -12.55 -28.47 -11.25
CA GLN A 226 -12.86 -27.07 -10.87
C GLN A 226 -14.30 -26.88 -10.38
N ASN A 227 -15.22 -27.74 -10.75
CA ASN A 227 -16.59 -27.76 -10.23
C ASN A 227 -16.64 -27.97 -8.72
N VAL A 228 -15.76 -28.83 -8.16
CA VAL A 228 -15.64 -29.06 -6.71
C VAL A 228 -15.16 -27.79 -6.00
N LEU A 229 -14.18 -27.07 -6.58
CA LEU A 229 -13.74 -25.79 -6.05
C LEU A 229 -14.87 -24.75 -6.05
N VAL A 230 -15.60 -24.65 -7.17
CA VAL A 230 -16.71 -23.72 -7.32
C VAL A 230 -17.82 -24.04 -6.30
N GLU A 231 -18.21 -25.30 -6.16
CA GLU A 231 -19.23 -25.72 -5.20
C GLU A 231 -18.87 -25.35 -3.75
N LYS A 232 -17.60 -25.57 -3.35
CA LYS A 232 -17.14 -25.21 -2.01
C LYS A 232 -17.08 -23.70 -1.78
N LEU A 233 -16.61 -22.92 -2.76
CA LEU A 233 -16.46 -21.47 -2.62
C LEU A 233 -17.79 -20.72 -2.74
N GLN A 234 -18.68 -21.12 -3.65
CA GLN A 234 -19.98 -20.44 -3.81
C GLN A 234 -20.92 -20.60 -2.62
N ALA A 235 -20.64 -21.56 -1.74
CA ALA A 235 -21.37 -21.72 -0.48
C ALA A 235 -21.05 -20.61 0.53
N ILE A 236 -19.94 -19.86 0.33
CA ILE A 236 -19.52 -18.75 1.19
C ILE A 236 -20.31 -17.51 0.85
N PRO A 237 -21.04 -16.90 1.79
CA PRO A 237 -21.83 -15.70 1.53
C PRO A 237 -20.97 -14.55 0.95
N GLY A 238 -21.48 -13.90 -0.09
CA GLY A 238 -20.77 -12.83 -0.80
C GLY A 238 -19.85 -13.29 -1.93
N MET A 239 -19.67 -14.61 -2.15
CA MET A 239 -18.86 -15.09 -3.28
C MET A 239 -19.44 -14.62 -4.61
N THR A 240 -18.65 -13.83 -5.35
CA THR A 240 -19.08 -13.17 -6.60
C THR A 240 -18.21 -13.57 -7.79
N SER A 241 -16.91 -13.84 -7.54
CA SER A 241 -15.93 -14.11 -8.58
C SER A 241 -14.99 -15.24 -8.17
N ILE A 242 -14.89 -16.25 -9.01
CA ILE A 242 -13.88 -17.32 -8.89
C ILE A 242 -13.11 -17.37 -10.21
N SER A 243 -11.80 -17.25 -10.16
CA SER A 243 -10.94 -17.20 -11.33
C SER A 243 -9.65 -17.98 -11.13
N MET A 244 -8.98 -18.24 -12.24
CA MET A 244 -7.66 -18.85 -12.29
C MET A 244 -6.71 -17.90 -13.01
N ASN A 245 -5.55 -17.64 -12.44
CA ASN A 245 -4.48 -16.90 -13.07
C ASN A 245 -3.33 -17.84 -13.42
N ILE A 246 -2.88 -17.81 -14.67
CA ILE A 246 -1.85 -18.69 -15.22
C ILE A 246 -0.50 -18.02 -15.03
N ASN A 247 0.34 -18.57 -14.15
CA ASN A 247 1.72 -18.13 -13.96
C ASN A 247 2.67 -19.33 -13.97
N GLN A 248 3.30 -19.56 -15.12
CA GLN A 248 4.31 -20.61 -15.32
C GLN A 248 5.74 -20.06 -15.30
N LYS A 249 5.92 -18.74 -15.04
CA LYS A 249 7.22 -18.10 -14.99
C LYS A 249 7.92 -18.39 -13.65
N ASP A 250 9.22 -18.64 -13.70
CA ASP A 250 10.07 -18.74 -12.52
C ASP A 250 10.56 -17.35 -12.11
N THR A 251 9.68 -16.59 -11.50
CA THR A 251 9.92 -15.22 -11.05
C THR A 251 9.18 -14.95 -9.74
N ASN A 252 9.57 -13.89 -9.03
CA ASN A 252 8.88 -13.42 -7.81
C ASN A 252 7.53 -12.74 -8.08
N VAL A 253 7.13 -12.58 -9.35
CA VAL A 253 5.83 -12.00 -9.72
C VAL A 253 4.75 -13.04 -9.47
N ILE A 254 3.78 -12.70 -8.62
CA ILE A 254 2.72 -13.64 -8.21
C ILE A 254 1.73 -13.90 -9.33
N LEU A 255 1.20 -12.84 -9.96
CA LEU A 255 0.20 -12.97 -11.03
C LEU A 255 0.88 -13.04 -12.40
N GLY A 256 0.44 -13.99 -13.23
CA GLY A 256 0.78 -14.04 -14.64
C GLY A 256 -0.12 -13.14 -15.48
N ASP A 257 0.14 -13.14 -16.79
CA ASP A 257 -0.52 -12.21 -17.73
C ASP A 257 -1.97 -12.64 -18.09
N GLN A 258 -2.32 -13.91 -17.90
CA GLN A 258 -3.62 -14.47 -18.27
C GLN A 258 -4.44 -14.83 -17.03
N THR A 259 -5.68 -14.34 -17.01
CA THR A 259 -6.67 -14.69 -15.97
C THR A 259 -7.95 -15.17 -16.66
N GLU A 260 -8.47 -16.31 -16.22
CA GLU A 260 -9.71 -16.92 -16.72
C GLU A 260 -10.74 -16.96 -15.59
N THR A 261 -11.93 -16.44 -15.85
CA THR A 261 -13.06 -16.56 -14.92
C THR A 261 -13.62 -17.98 -14.99
N ILE A 262 -13.66 -18.67 -13.85
CA ILE A 262 -14.21 -20.02 -13.72
C ILE A 262 -15.71 -19.95 -13.42
N TRP A 263 -16.10 -19.01 -12.55
CA TRP A 263 -17.47 -18.82 -12.12
C TRP A 263 -17.74 -17.39 -11.69
N GLY A 264 -18.95 -16.92 -11.90
CA GLY A 264 -19.41 -15.58 -11.52
C GLY A 264 -18.90 -14.48 -12.44
N GLN A 265 -18.63 -13.31 -11.87
CA GLN A 265 -18.17 -12.12 -12.60
C GLN A 265 -16.64 -12.10 -12.70
N PRO A 266 -16.06 -11.46 -13.73
CA PRO A 266 -14.60 -11.28 -13.83
C PRO A 266 -14.05 -10.23 -12.85
N TYR A 267 -14.88 -9.59 -12.05
CA TYR A 267 -14.57 -8.53 -11.09
C TYR A 267 -15.47 -8.63 -9.86
N ILE A 268 -15.11 -7.90 -8.82
CA ILE A 268 -16.01 -7.48 -7.74
C ILE A 268 -16.20 -5.97 -7.83
N THR A 269 -17.32 -5.48 -7.29
CA THR A 269 -17.61 -4.07 -7.17
C THR A 269 -17.34 -3.61 -5.74
N ASP A 270 -16.71 -2.45 -5.57
CA ASP A 270 -16.65 -1.78 -4.27
C ASP A 270 -16.76 -0.27 -4.46
N TYR A 271 -16.92 0.43 -3.36
CA TYR A 271 -17.12 1.88 -3.35
C TYR A 271 -16.07 2.54 -2.47
N ILE A 272 -15.61 3.73 -2.89
CA ILE A 272 -14.80 4.64 -2.08
C ILE A 272 -15.64 5.89 -1.85
N HIS A 273 -15.91 6.23 -0.57
CA HIS A 273 -16.75 7.35 -0.19
C HIS A 273 -15.92 8.61 0.00
N LEU A 274 -16.48 9.76 -0.40
CA LEU A 274 -15.90 11.07 -0.05
C LEU A 274 -16.16 11.33 1.44
N ARG A 275 -15.12 11.80 2.13
CA ARG A 275 -15.20 12.19 3.54
C ARG A 275 -15.00 13.68 3.73
N ASP A 276 -15.64 14.22 4.73
CA ASP A 276 -15.34 15.57 5.24
C ASP A 276 -13.98 15.54 5.95
N CYS A 277 -13.06 16.41 5.56
CA CYS A 277 -11.68 16.38 6.08
C CYS A 277 -11.55 16.95 7.51
N THR A 278 -12.61 17.51 8.08
CA THR A 278 -12.61 18.03 9.46
C THR A 278 -12.90 16.94 10.49
N ASN A 279 -13.79 16.00 10.18
CA ASN A 279 -14.23 14.93 11.08
C ASN A 279 -14.14 13.52 10.47
N PHE A 280 -13.79 13.43 9.17
CA PHE A 280 -13.74 12.19 8.39
C PHE A 280 -15.05 11.40 8.31
N GLU A 281 -16.18 12.04 8.51
CA GLU A 281 -17.50 11.43 8.24
C GLU A 281 -17.78 11.35 6.74
N GLN A 282 -18.54 10.33 6.32
CA GLN A 282 -18.91 10.17 4.92
C GLN A 282 -19.91 11.26 4.50
N THR A 283 -19.67 11.87 3.33
CA THR A 283 -20.52 12.96 2.80
C THR A 283 -21.75 12.48 2.03
N GLY A 284 -21.96 11.16 1.93
CA GLY A 284 -23.00 10.54 1.11
C GLY A 284 -22.65 10.41 -0.39
N LYS A 285 -21.50 10.92 -0.83
CA LYS A 285 -20.98 10.72 -2.20
C LYS A 285 -20.02 9.55 -2.21
N ALA A 286 -20.16 8.67 -3.20
CA ALA A 286 -19.28 7.53 -3.39
C ALA A 286 -19.00 7.31 -4.88
N ILE A 287 -17.84 6.73 -5.16
CA ILE A 287 -17.40 6.32 -6.49
C ILE A 287 -17.28 4.81 -6.52
N SER A 288 -17.94 4.16 -7.49
CA SER A 288 -17.92 2.71 -7.66
C SER A 288 -16.77 2.29 -8.56
N TYR A 289 -16.12 1.17 -8.22
CA TYR A 289 -15.03 0.59 -8.98
C TYR A 289 -15.29 -0.88 -9.26
N HIS A 290 -15.01 -1.31 -10.49
CA HIS A 290 -14.81 -2.72 -10.79
C HIS A 290 -13.36 -3.10 -10.52
N ILE A 291 -13.17 -4.14 -9.75
CA ILE A 291 -11.87 -4.59 -9.27
C ILE A 291 -11.64 -6.01 -9.77
N SER A 292 -10.75 -6.16 -10.76
CA SER A 292 -10.32 -7.46 -11.28
C SER A 292 -9.20 -8.07 -10.42
N PRO A 293 -8.80 -9.33 -10.62
CA PRO A 293 -7.65 -9.91 -9.92
C PRO A 293 -6.36 -9.09 -10.10
N GLN A 294 -6.15 -8.48 -11.27
CA GLN A 294 -4.95 -7.75 -11.64
C GLN A 294 -5.01 -6.26 -11.32
N SER A 295 -6.19 -5.67 -11.07
CA SER A 295 -6.34 -4.25 -10.75
C SER A 295 -5.53 -3.86 -9.52
N PHE A 296 -4.82 -2.74 -9.58
CA PHE A 296 -4.36 -2.09 -8.37
C PHE A 296 -5.54 -1.40 -7.68
N TYR A 297 -5.78 -1.73 -6.44
CA TYR A 297 -6.78 -1.11 -5.58
C TYR A 297 -6.25 -1.09 -4.16
N GLN A 298 -6.35 0.05 -3.50
CA GLN A 298 -5.79 0.26 -2.15
C GLN A 298 -6.36 -0.75 -1.14
N VAL A 299 -5.48 -1.29 -0.29
CA VAL A 299 -5.83 -2.43 0.56
C VAL A 299 -6.61 -2.08 1.83
N ASN A 300 -6.72 -0.81 2.16
CA ASN A 300 -7.44 -0.29 3.31
C ASN A 300 -8.46 0.76 2.85
N PRO A 301 -9.69 0.37 2.51
CA PRO A 301 -10.69 1.27 1.94
C PRO A 301 -10.99 2.49 2.81
N GLU A 302 -11.15 2.29 4.13
CA GLU A 302 -11.49 3.39 5.04
C GLU A 302 -10.41 4.48 5.08
N GLN A 303 -9.14 4.08 5.19
CA GLN A 303 -8.05 5.06 5.17
C GLN A 303 -7.81 5.64 3.78
N THR A 304 -8.10 4.88 2.72
CA THR A 304 -8.08 5.38 1.33
C THR A 304 -9.10 6.49 1.13
N GLU A 305 -10.31 6.35 1.69
CA GLU A 305 -11.32 7.40 1.66
C GLU A 305 -10.80 8.70 2.30
N LYS A 306 -10.14 8.59 3.47
CA LYS A 306 -9.54 9.74 4.17
C LYS A 306 -8.38 10.33 3.35
N LEU A 307 -7.48 9.49 2.84
CA LEU A 307 -6.31 9.89 2.04
C LEU A 307 -6.72 10.66 0.77
N TYR A 308 -7.68 10.11 0.02
CA TYR A 308 -8.13 10.72 -1.23
C TYR A 308 -8.98 11.96 -1.01
N SER A 309 -9.75 12.01 0.09
CA SER A 309 -10.48 13.23 0.47
C SER A 309 -9.52 14.35 0.85
N LEU A 310 -8.42 14.05 1.54
CA LEU A 310 -7.34 15.01 1.80
C LEU A 310 -6.66 15.48 0.50
N ALA A 311 -6.36 14.56 -0.42
CA ALA A 311 -5.77 14.93 -1.71
C ALA A 311 -6.70 15.87 -2.50
N LEU A 312 -8.00 15.59 -2.50
CA LEU A 312 -9.01 16.46 -3.11
C LEU A 312 -9.10 17.83 -2.42
N GLU A 313 -9.05 17.88 -1.08
CA GLU A 313 -9.05 19.13 -0.33
C GLU A 313 -7.79 19.95 -0.64
N TYR A 314 -6.62 19.31 -0.67
CA TYR A 314 -5.33 19.98 -0.95
C TYR A 314 -5.24 20.47 -2.40
N ALA A 315 -5.93 19.83 -3.33
CA ALA A 315 -6.05 20.30 -4.70
C ALA A 315 -6.82 21.63 -4.81
N GLY A 316 -7.69 21.96 -3.83
CA GLY A 316 -8.37 23.25 -3.72
C GLY A 316 -9.24 23.61 -4.94
N LEU A 317 -9.97 22.63 -5.50
CA LEU A 317 -10.69 22.77 -6.76
C LEU A 317 -11.99 23.56 -6.62
N THR A 318 -12.28 24.42 -7.61
CA THR A 318 -13.45 25.29 -7.69
C THR A 318 -14.45 24.92 -8.80
N GLY A 319 -14.10 23.91 -9.63
CA GLY A 319 -14.90 23.46 -10.76
C GLY A 319 -14.43 23.96 -12.13
N LYS A 320 -13.32 24.70 -12.18
CA LYS A 320 -12.79 25.27 -13.42
C LYS A 320 -11.43 24.69 -13.81
N GLU A 321 -10.73 24.12 -12.86
CA GLU A 321 -9.33 23.72 -13.01
C GLU A 321 -9.17 22.55 -13.97
N SER A 322 -8.07 22.60 -14.73
CA SER A 322 -7.47 21.49 -15.47
C SER A 322 -6.50 20.76 -14.56
N VAL A 323 -6.82 19.52 -14.25
CA VAL A 323 -6.06 18.68 -13.31
C VAL A 323 -5.40 17.52 -14.04
N TRP A 324 -4.12 17.27 -13.75
CA TRP A 324 -3.40 16.11 -14.25
C TRP A 324 -3.02 15.16 -13.13
N ASP A 325 -3.41 13.88 -13.28
CA ASP A 325 -3.06 12.76 -12.39
C ASP A 325 -2.01 11.90 -13.11
N LEU A 326 -0.74 12.01 -12.71
CA LEU A 326 0.39 11.48 -13.47
C LEU A 326 0.69 10.00 -13.22
N TYR A 327 0.01 9.35 -12.30
CA TYR A 327 0.10 7.91 -12.01
C TYR A 327 -1.30 7.38 -11.70
N CYS A 328 -2.24 7.58 -12.63
CA CYS A 328 -3.66 7.45 -12.32
C CYS A 328 -4.15 6.01 -12.06
N GLY A 329 -3.41 4.98 -12.45
CA GLY A 329 -3.83 3.60 -12.33
C GLY A 329 -5.19 3.37 -12.98
N ILE A 330 -6.14 2.78 -12.24
CA ILE A 330 -7.53 2.58 -12.69
C ILE A 330 -8.42 3.83 -12.47
N GLY A 331 -7.80 5.01 -12.27
CA GLY A 331 -8.50 6.28 -12.11
C GLY A 331 -9.01 6.55 -10.70
N THR A 332 -8.46 5.93 -9.65
CA THR A 332 -9.00 6.05 -8.29
C THR A 332 -8.97 7.49 -7.78
N ILE A 333 -7.83 8.17 -7.80
CA ILE A 333 -7.73 9.59 -7.43
C ILE A 333 -8.36 10.48 -8.49
N SER A 334 -8.14 10.18 -9.78
CA SER A 334 -8.68 10.96 -10.89
C SER A 334 -10.20 11.18 -10.79
N LEU A 335 -10.96 10.13 -10.42
CA LEU A 335 -12.41 10.24 -10.31
C LEU A 335 -12.87 11.02 -9.07
N PHE A 336 -12.09 11.02 -7.98
CA PHE A 336 -12.32 11.92 -6.85
C PHE A 336 -12.16 13.38 -7.26
N LEU A 337 -11.12 13.69 -8.03
CA LEU A 337 -10.85 15.03 -8.53
C LEU A 337 -11.91 15.48 -9.56
N ALA A 338 -12.35 14.56 -10.44
CA ALA A 338 -13.33 14.85 -11.48
C ALA A 338 -14.67 15.35 -10.93
N GLY A 339 -15.02 14.95 -9.69
CA GLY A 339 -16.22 15.43 -9.00
C GLY A 339 -16.20 16.92 -8.64
N LYS A 340 -15.02 17.60 -8.72
CA LYS A 340 -14.84 19.01 -8.38
C LYS A 340 -13.94 19.78 -9.36
N ALA A 341 -13.34 19.13 -10.36
CA ALA A 341 -12.51 19.75 -11.38
C ALA A 341 -13.33 20.18 -12.60
N GLY A 342 -12.82 21.13 -13.38
CA GLY A 342 -13.31 21.41 -14.72
C GLY A 342 -13.04 20.23 -15.64
N HIS A 343 -11.81 19.74 -15.68
CA HIS A 343 -11.40 18.55 -16.41
C HIS A 343 -10.26 17.81 -15.69
N VAL A 344 -10.23 16.48 -15.79
CA VAL A 344 -9.14 15.66 -15.23
C VAL A 344 -8.51 14.80 -16.33
N TYR A 345 -7.20 14.88 -16.45
CA TYR A 345 -6.39 14.09 -17.35
C TYR A 345 -5.55 13.09 -16.53
N GLY A 346 -5.75 11.77 -16.79
CA GLY A 346 -4.99 10.71 -16.13
C GLY A 346 -3.95 10.10 -17.07
N VAL A 347 -2.75 9.85 -16.56
CA VAL A 347 -1.66 9.18 -17.31
C VAL A 347 -1.21 7.94 -16.56
N GLU A 348 -1.07 6.82 -17.27
CA GLU A 348 -0.62 5.55 -16.73
C GLU A 348 0.07 4.71 -17.82
N ILE A 349 1.15 4.02 -17.47
CA ILE A 349 1.92 3.21 -18.43
C ILE A 349 1.27 1.87 -18.76
N VAL A 350 0.35 1.39 -17.92
CA VAL A 350 -0.31 0.08 -18.06
C VAL A 350 -1.59 0.23 -18.89
N PRO A 351 -1.65 -0.30 -20.14
CA PRO A 351 -2.82 -0.13 -21.01
C PRO A 351 -4.12 -0.64 -20.40
N GLN A 352 -4.08 -1.77 -19.66
CA GLN A 352 -5.26 -2.34 -19.03
C GLN A 352 -5.80 -1.41 -17.93
N ALA A 353 -4.93 -0.77 -17.15
CA ALA A 353 -5.34 0.16 -16.11
C ALA A 353 -6.06 1.39 -16.72
N ILE A 354 -5.61 1.88 -17.86
CA ILE A 354 -6.30 2.95 -18.61
C ILE A 354 -7.66 2.50 -19.14
N ALA A 355 -7.77 1.26 -19.63
CA ALA A 355 -9.06 0.72 -20.03
C ALA A 355 -10.06 0.67 -18.85
N ASP A 356 -9.58 0.19 -17.70
CA ASP A 356 -10.36 0.14 -16.46
C ASP A 356 -10.72 1.56 -15.95
N ALA A 357 -9.80 2.55 -16.07
CA ALA A 357 -10.08 3.94 -15.70
C ALA A 357 -11.20 4.56 -16.55
N LYS A 358 -11.18 4.33 -17.86
CA LYS A 358 -12.23 4.78 -18.79
C LYS A 358 -13.59 4.14 -18.48
N ASP A 359 -13.61 2.83 -18.16
CA ASP A 359 -14.82 2.13 -17.78
C ASP A 359 -15.36 2.64 -16.43
N ASN A 360 -14.50 2.83 -15.46
CA ASN A 360 -14.85 3.39 -14.14
C ASN A 360 -15.41 4.81 -14.28
N ALA A 361 -14.81 5.68 -15.11
CA ALA A 361 -15.32 7.01 -15.38
C ALA A 361 -16.73 6.98 -15.99
N LYS A 362 -16.93 6.18 -17.03
CA LYS A 362 -18.23 5.99 -17.69
C LYS A 362 -19.30 5.49 -16.72
N ARG A 363 -18.95 4.49 -15.90
CA ARG A 363 -19.83 3.89 -14.88
C ARG A 363 -20.35 4.92 -13.87
N ASN A 364 -19.47 5.84 -13.46
CA ASN A 364 -19.80 6.89 -12.50
C ASN A 364 -20.36 8.17 -13.15
N GLY A 365 -20.58 8.17 -14.48
CA GLY A 365 -21.18 9.29 -15.22
C GLY A 365 -20.26 10.49 -15.41
N PHE A 366 -18.94 10.32 -15.26
CA PHE A 366 -17.98 11.39 -15.51
C PHE A 366 -17.72 11.56 -17.02
N SER A 367 -17.98 12.75 -17.53
CA SER A 367 -17.70 13.14 -18.92
C SER A 367 -16.52 14.13 -19.04
N ASN A 368 -16.01 14.62 -17.91
CA ASN A 368 -14.92 15.58 -17.82
C ASN A 368 -13.59 14.88 -17.49
N THR A 369 -13.34 13.69 -18.05
CA THR A 369 -12.12 12.94 -17.84
C THR A 369 -11.50 12.48 -19.16
N GLY A 370 -10.16 12.56 -19.26
CA GLY A 370 -9.35 12.02 -20.35
C GLY A 370 -8.26 11.08 -19.79
N PHE A 371 -8.02 9.93 -20.44
CA PHE A 371 -7.01 8.98 -19.95
C PHE A 371 -6.07 8.57 -21.08
N PHE A 372 -4.75 8.64 -20.82
CA PHE A 372 -3.67 8.41 -21.77
C PHE A 372 -2.73 7.30 -21.32
N ILE A 373 -2.32 6.48 -22.29
CA ILE A 373 -1.31 5.42 -22.07
C ILE A 373 0.07 6.02 -22.36
N GLY A 374 0.97 5.99 -21.40
CA GLY A 374 2.34 6.44 -21.60
C GLY A 374 2.99 6.90 -20.30
N LYS A 375 4.17 7.44 -20.42
CA LYS A 375 4.84 8.07 -19.29
C LYS A 375 4.45 9.54 -19.20
N ALA A 376 4.30 10.04 -17.99
CA ALA A 376 3.89 11.42 -17.74
C ALA A 376 4.80 12.45 -18.43
N GLU A 377 6.12 12.21 -18.38
CA GLU A 377 7.14 13.06 -18.98
C GLU A 377 7.14 13.07 -20.52
N GLU A 378 6.45 12.14 -21.15
CA GLU A 378 6.27 12.08 -22.61
C GLU A 378 4.89 12.64 -22.99
N VAL A 379 3.83 12.12 -22.38
CA VAL A 379 2.43 12.45 -22.71
C VAL A 379 2.11 13.92 -22.45
N LEU A 380 2.53 14.47 -21.31
CA LEU A 380 2.15 15.81 -20.90
C LEU A 380 2.72 16.89 -21.86
N PRO A 381 4.03 16.89 -22.20
CA PRO A 381 4.58 17.86 -23.17
C PRO A 381 4.01 17.69 -24.58
N GLU A 382 3.78 16.44 -25.04
CA GLU A 382 3.20 16.17 -26.36
C GLU A 382 1.79 16.74 -26.45
N PHE A 383 0.95 16.50 -25.45
CA PHE A 383 -0.40 17.03 -25.38
C PHE A 383 -0.44 18.55 -25.54
N TYR A 384 0.43 19.28 -24.82
CA TYR A 384 0.50 20.75 -24.95
C TYR A 384 1.08 21.21 -26.29
N ALA A 385 2.02 20.45 -26.87
CA ALA A 385 2.58 20.74 -28.17
C ALA A 385 1.53 20.64 -29.29
N GLU A 386 0.65 19.65 -29.24
CA GLU A 386 -0.42 19.43 -30.20
C GLU A 386 -1.54 20.47 -30.10
N HIS A 387 -1.86 20.94 -28.89
CA HIS A 387 -2.99 21.82 -28.61
C HIS A 387 -2.61 23.31 -28.50
N LYS A 388 -1.38 23.70 -28.84
CA LYS A 388 -0.86 25.07 -28.75
C LYS A 388 -1.74 26.12 -29.41
N ASN A 389 -2.56 25.75 -30.41
CA ASN A 389 -3.39 26.67 -31.19
C ASN A 389 -4.87 26.72 -30.73
N GLU A 390 -5.22 25.87 -29.76
CA GLU A 390 -6.56 25.86 -29.18
C GLU A 390 -6.61 26.88 -28.04
N LYS A 391 -7.39 27.97 -28.23
CA LYS A 391 -7.62 28.99 -27.20
C LYS A 391 -8.58 28.49 -26.13
N THR A 392 -8.20 27.43 -25.41
CA THR A 392 -8.99 26.93 -24.28
C THR A 392 -8.14 27.01 -23.04
N ASP A 393 -8.62 27.69 -22.00
CA ASP A 393 -7.97 27.85 -20.69
C ASP A 393 -7.77 26.49 -19.94
N MET A 394 -8.33 25.40 -20.50
CA MET A 394 -8.28 24.08 -19.90
C MET A 394 -7.07 23.23 -20.32
N LEU A 395 -6.20 23.72 -21.18
CA LEU A 395 -5.04 22.96 -21.71
C LEU A 395 -3.78 23.10 -20.83
N HIS A 396 -3.72 24.13 -19.97
CA HIS A 396 -2.63 24.31 -19.03
C HIS A 396 -2.97 23.61 -17.71
N PRO A 397 -2.03 22.85 -17.06
CA PRO A 397 -2.31 22.25 -15.76
C PRO A 397 -2.39 23.32 -14.68
N ASP A 398 -3.59 23.52 -14.12
CA ASP A 398 -3.73 24.35 -12.91
C ASP A 398 -3.23 23.55 -11.69
N VAL A 399 -3.50 22.24 -11.69
CA VAL A 399 -3.11 21.34 -10.62
C VAL A 399 -2.52 20.06 -11.19
N ILE A 400 -1.39 19.61 -10.62
CA ILE A 400 -0.84 18.27 -10.85
C ILE A 400 -0.97 17.46 -9.57
N VAL A 401 -1.49 16.24 -9.69
CA VAL A 401 -1.56 15.26 -8.61
C VAL A 401 -0.67 14.08 -8.95
N VAL A 402 0.11 13.60 -8.01
CA VAL A 402 0.98 12.42 -8.19
C VAL A 402 0.83 11.44 -7.04
N ASP A 403 0.77 10.14 -7.36
CA ASP A 403 0.86 9.01 -6.42
C ASP A 403 1.86 7.98 -6.97
N PRO A 404 3.18 8.32 -6.99
CA PRO A 404 4.20 7.51 -7.62
C PRO A 404 4.48 6.23 -6.82
N PRO A 405 5.13 5.22 -7.44
CA PRO A 405 5.60 4.03 -6.74
C PRO A 405 6.65 4.38 -5.67
N ARG A 406 7.00 3.42 -4.80
CA ARG A 406 7.95 3.59 -3.68
C ARG A 406 9.27 4.30 -4.01
N LYS A 407 9.74 4.23 -5.23
CA LYS A 407 10.96 4.93 -5.69
C LYS A 407 10.78 6.45 -5.84
N GLY A 408 9.57 6.97 -5.70
CA GLY A 408 9.21 8.36 -5.97
C GLY A 408 9.09 8.66 -7.46
N CYS A 409 8.95 9.92 -7.80
CA CYS A 409 9.03 10.38 -9.18
C CYS A 409 10.46 10.25 -9.71
N ASP A 410 10.61 9.96 -11.00
CA ASP A 410 11.90 10.06 -11.64
C ASP A 410 12.23 11.53 -11.98
N GLU A 411 13.50 11.78 -12.33
CA GLU A 411 14.01 13.12 -12.59
C GLU A 411 13.24 13.82 -13.72
N LYS A 412 12.94 13.11 -14.80
CA LYS A 412 12.20 13.69 -15.94
C LYS A 412 10.77 14.07 -15.59
N CYS A 413 10.11 13.27 -14.76
CA CYS A 413 8.77 13.59 -14.27
C CYS A 413 8.79 14.88 -13.42
N LEU A 414 9.76 15.02 -12.51
CA LEU A 414 9.94 16.25 -11.71
C LEU A 414 10.25 17.46 -12.60
N GLU A 415 11.17 17.33 -13.57
CA GLU A 415 11.47 18.37 -14.56
C GLU A 415 10.24 18.78 -15.35
N THR A 416 9.40 17.81 -15.76
CA THR A 416 8.16 18.05 -16.49
C THR A 416 7.18 18.85 -15.62
N MET A 417 6.99 18.49 -14.35
CA MET A 417 6.14 19.25 -13.44
C MET A 417 6.62 20.69 -13.29
N LEU A 418 7.93 20.91 -13.14
CA LEU A 418 8.53 22.25 -13.04
C LEU A 418 8.38 23.04 -14.34
N LEU A 419 8.52 22.40 -15.50
CA LEU A 419 8.34 23.03 -16.83
C LEU A 419 6.90 23.48 -17.05
N MET A 420 5.92 22.64 -16.66
CA MET A 420 4.49 22.91 -16.82
C MET A 420 3.96 23.99 -15.87
N LYS A 421 4.68 24.27 -14.79
CA LYS A 421 4.37 25.35 -13.83
C LYS A 421 2.93 25.37 -13.33
N PRO A 422 2.35 24.24 -12.84
CA PRO A 422 1.02 24.28 -12.25
C PRO A 422 1.00 25.25 -11.06
N GLU A 423 -0.16 25.79 -10.74
CA GLU A 423 -0.33 26.63 -9.55
C GLU A 423 -0.13 25.81 -8.26
N ARG A 424 -0.58 24.55 -8.30
CA ARG A 424 -0.57 23.63 -7.15
C ARG A 424 -0.10 22.25 -7.57
N ILE A 425 0.63 21.60 -6.66
CA ILE A 425 0.98 20.19 -6.77
C ILE A 425 0.48 19.50 -5.52
N VAL A 426 -0.23 18.37 -5.69
CA VAL A 426 -0.59 17.47 -4.60
C VAL A 426 0.23 16.19 -4.74
N TYR A 427 1.05 15.90 -3.76
CA TYR A 427 1.91 14.72 -3.76
C TYR A 427 1.41 13.72 -2.72
N VAL A 428 0.96 12.55 -3.16
CA VAL A 428 0.66 11.39 -2.32
C VAL A 428 1.86 10.46 -2.36
N SER A 429 2.29 9.91 -1.22
CA SER A 429 3.49 9.06 -1.16
C SER A 429 3.40 7.99 -0.10
N CYS A 430 3.76 6.76 -0.48
CA CYS A 430 3.91 5.63 0.44
C CYS A 430 5.34 5.49 1.03
N ASP A 431 6.28 6.38 0.66
CA ASP A 431 7.65 6.37 1.17
C ASP A 431 8.14 7.81 1.46
N SER A 432 8.22 8.15 2.73
CA SER A 432 8.60 9.50 3.17
C SER A 432 10.06 9.89 2.87
N ALA A 433 10.94 8.92 2.57
CA ALA A 433 12.33 9.23 2.22
C ALA A 433 12.43 9.70 0.77
N THR A 434 11.77 9.01 -0.16
CA THR A 434 11.70 9.45 -1.57
C THR A 434 10.86 10.72 -1.71
N LEU A 435 9.77 10.84 -0.95
CA LEU A 435 9.00 12.06 -0.86
C LEU A 435 9.89 13.26 -0.47
N ALA A 436 10.68 13.15 0.58
CA ALA A 436 11.56 14.23 1.04
C ALA A 436 12.57 14.66 -0.03
N ARG A 437 13.13 13.70 -0.78
CA ARG A 437 14.01 13.97 -1.93
C ARG A 437 13.28 14.76 -3.03
N ASP A 438 12.10 14.33 -3.40
CA ASP A 438 11.33 14.93 -4.49
C ASP A 438 10.82 16.32 -4.11
N LEU A 439 10.37 16.50 -2.85
CA LEU A 439 9.96 17.81 -2.33
C LEU A 439 11.11 18.82 -2.32
N LYS A 440 12.34 18.37 -2.06
CA LYS A 440 13.53 19.25 -2.16
C LYS A 440 13.69 19.78 -3.57
N VAL A 441 13.59 18.93 -4.59
CA VAL A 441 13.70 19.35 -6.00
C VAL A 441 12.59 20.32 -6.37
N LEU A 442 11.34 20.04 -5.96
CA LEU A 442 10.21 20.93 -6.22
C LEU A 442 10.35 22.26 -5.51
N ALA A 443 10.86 22.29 -4.26
CA ALA A 443 11.10 23.51 -3.51
C ALA A 443 12.21 24.37 -4.13
N GLU A 444 13.32 23.75 -4.55
CA GLU A 444 14.39 24.42 -5.31
C GLU A 444 13.89 24.95 -6.66
N GLY A 445 12.85 24.33 -7.24
CA GLY A 445 12.17 24.71 -8.48
C GLY A 445 11.06 25.76 -8.31
N GLY A 446 10.91 26.39 -7.13
CA GLY A 446 9.97 27.48 -6.91
C GLY A 446 8.60 27.09 -6.36
N TYR A 447 8.51 25.93 -5.67
CA TYR A 447 7.30 25.53 -4.95
C TYR A 447 7.51 25.57 -3.44
N GLU A 448 6.52 26.04 -2.71
CA GLU A 448 6.51 26.05 -1.25
C GLU A 448 5.59 24.94 -0.73
N VAL A 449 6.08 24.12 0.20
CA VAL A 449 5.27 23.15 0.92
C VAL A 449 4.33 23.91 1.88
N LYS A 450 3.02 23.75 1.70
CA LYS A 450 2.00 24.43 2.50
C LYS A 450 1.40 23.55 3.57
N ARG A 451 1.18 22.28 3.27
CA ARG A 451 0.57 21.32 4.22
C ARG A 451 1.21 19.95 4.03
N VAL A 452 1.46 19.26 5.12
CA VAL A 452 1.93 17.87 5.16
C VAL A 452 1.04 17.11 6.12
N ARG A 453 0.48 15.98 5.69
CA ARG A 453 -0.31 15.14 6.58
C ARG A 453 -0.03 13.66 6.35
N ALA A 454 0.38 12.98 7.40
CA ALA A 454 0.56 11.54 7.40
C ALA A 454 -0.77 10.82 7.58
N VAL A 455 -0.93 9.66 6.92
CA VAL A 455 -2.10 8.78 7.05
C VAL A 455 -1.64 7.36 7.33
N ASP A 456 -2.14 6.76 8.41
CA ASP A 456 -1.82 5.37 8.73
C ASP A 456 -2.64 4.39 7.89
N GLN A 457 -2.20 4.15 6.67
CA GLN A 457 -2.81 3.19 5.74
C GLN A 457 -2.54 1.73 6.14
N PHE A 458 -1.45 1.47 6.89
CA PHE A 458 -0.92 0.14 7.17
C PHE A 458 -0.57 -0.02 8.65
N ALA A 459 -1.58 -0.04 9.54
CA ALA A 459 -1.39 -0.25 10.97
C ALA A 459 -0.53 -1.50 11.26
N HIS A 460 0.22 -1.46 12.35
CA HIS A 460 1.14 -2.51 12.81
C HIS A 460 2.36 -2.74 11.91
N THR A 461 2.53 -1.94 10.85
CA THR A 461 3.73 -1.91 10.01
C THR A 461 4.43 -0.56 10.13
N THR A 462 5.66 -0.45 9.65
CA THR A 462 6.41 0.81 9.64
C THR A 462 6.09 1.71 8.45
N HIS A 463 5.16 1.29 7.58
CA HIS A 463 4.74 2.06 6.42
C HIS A 463 3.76 3.16 6.81
N VAL A 464 3.85 4.28 6.13
CA VAL A 464 2.98 5.44 6.30
C VAL A 464 2.76 6.10 4.95
N GLU A 465 1.51 6.47 4.66
CA GLU A 465 1.17 7.32 3.53
C GLU A 465 1.27 8.78 3.95
N THR A 466 1.59 9.66 3.01
CA THR A 466 1.71 11.09 3.28
C THR A 466 1.11 11.88 2.12
N VAL A 467 0.27 12.86 2.42
CA VAL A 467 -0.24 13.84 1.44
C VAL A 467 0.42 15.17 1.69
N VAL A 468 0.89 15.81 0.62
CA VAL A 468 1.54 17.12 0.67
C VAL A 468 0.90 18.06 -0.34
N ALA A 469 0.58 19.27 0.10
CA ALA A 469 0.20 20.37 -0.78
C ALA A 469 1.39 21.30 -1.01
N LEU A 470 1.70 21.59 -2.29
CA LEU A 470 2.70 22.57 -2.69
C LEU A 470 2.04 23.64 -3.53
N HIS A 471 2.42 24.89 -3.30
CA HIS A 471 1.98 26.04 -4.09
C HIS A 471 3.19 26.72 -4.74
N ARG A 472 3.00 27.21 -5.97
CA ARG A 472 4.03 27.96 -6.66
C ARG A 472 4.23 29.32 -5.99
N THR A 473 5.49 29.77 -5.83
CA THR A 473 5.86 30.96 -5.06
C THR A 473 5.81 32.26 -5.85
N ASP A 474 5.78 32.21 -7.18
CA ASP A 474 5.83 33.36 -8.10
C ASP A 474 4.45 33.84 -8.55
N MET A 475 3.40 33.57 -7.78
CA MET A 475 2.01 34.01 -8.01
C MET A 475 1.60 35.17 -7.12
#